data_b18455d34b3bdfdbe51998c2d6dd783a
#
_entry.id   b18455d34b3bdfdbe51998c2d6dd783a
#
_cell.length_a   1.000
_cell.length_b   1.000
_cell.length_c   1.000
_cell.angle_alpha   90.00
_cell.angle_beta   90.00
_cell.angle_gamma   90.00
#
_symmetry.space_group_name_H-M   'P 1'
#
loop_
_entity.id
_entity.type
_entity.pdbx_description
1 polymer ?
#
loop_
_entity_poly.entity_id
_entity_poly.type
_entity_poly.pdbx_seq_one_letter_code
_entity_poly.pdbx_strand_id
1 'polypeptide(L)'
;MPSLDLFLHDRLVGVVEPDGRNKTRVRLNVDKAYREEILLSESFSTLPGRHPPIEAVSNFLGGYVPEGNHREAMAAKRRIDKDDLFALLREFGGSIAGAVTLREPGELKTYRPDYEPLDDRTLAKRLKQALEDSDQAIADDSRSTLPGYQPKVLVARIDGQWGYPHGRAHSTYILKPQVPARPNRIFDEHYSHLLTQRIGLSSYRSEIHRTGRMTYLAIERFDRTVVDSNVFLHHQEDLAQALGLDWRDTDVKFQEPEWPSDPKRASVRRIAEALGSIPGGDSAVEQWLRQLTFHVAIGNNDAHAKNGALMHLSTGTELAQVYDALPNLFQAGRVKWDLALAVNGIFDHRRISAEMILAEVQTWGVIVPTRASALISETLDVLDDAITEIAPPKGVSDGMIEHLYWNVRRLLAGQEISEPRA
;
A
#
# COMPACT_ATOMS: atom_id res chain seq x y z
N MET A 1 12.57 9.28 30.27
CA MET A 1 12.57 9.81 28.89
C MET A 1 11.20 9.53 28.31
N PRO A 2 10.71 10.31 27.34
CA PRO A 2 9.45 9.96 26.68
C PRO A 2 9.58 8.60 25.98
N SER A 3 8.57 7.77 26.06
CA SER A 3 8.56 6.45 25.47
C SER A 3 7.17 6.06 25.01
N LEU A 4 7.08 5.11 24.08
CA LEU A 4 5.85 4.50 23.60
C LEU A 4 5.96 2.99 23.72
N ASP A 5 4.92 2.35 24.18
CA ASP A 5 4.80 0.90 24.15
C ASP A 5 4.41 0.46 22.74
N LEU A 6 5.21 -0.39 22.10
CA LEU A 6 4.93 -0.97 20.80
C LEU A 6 4.28 -2.33 20.97
N PHE A 7 3.09 -2.48 20.40
CA PHE A 7 2.36 -3.74 20.36
C PHE A 7 2.26 -4.26 18.94
N LEU A 8 2.37 -5.57 18.81
CA LEU A 8 1.94 -6.32 17.63
C LEU A 8 0.71 -7.13 18.03
N HIS A 9 -0.43 -6.85 17.41
CA HIS A 9 -1.73 -7.21 17.95
C HIS A 9 -1.88 -6.67 19.38
N ASP A 10 -2.20 -7.51 20.35
CA ASP A 10 -2.27 -7.11 21.77
C ASP A 10 -1.05 -7.53 22.58
N ARG A 11 0.04 -7.94 21.95
CA ARG A 11 1.29 -8.37 22.60
C ARG A 11 2.30 -7.24 22.60
N LEU A 12 2.83 -6.92 23.77
CA LEU A 12 3.92 -5.97 23.91
C LEU A 12 5.19 -6.54 23.26
N VAL A 13 5.66 -5.88 22.20
CA VAL A 13 6.95 -6.17 21.56
C VAL A 13 8.09 -5.54 22.33
N GLY A 14 7.89 -4.30 22.79
CA GLY A 14 8.92 -3.55 23.49
C GLY A 14 8.59 -2.07 23.60
N VAL A 15 9.58 -1.29 23.94
CA VAL A 15 9.46 0.15 24.18
C VAL A 15 10.23 0.92 23.13
N VAL A 16 9.58 1.89 22.50
CA VAL A 16 10.17 2.81 21.54
C VAL A 16 10.54 4.11 22.23
N GLU A 17 11.77 4.55 22.04
CA GLU A 17 12.33 5.77 22.62
C GLU A 17 13.00 6.63 21.55
N PRO A 18 13.08 7.97 21.72
CA PRO A 18 13.88 8.83 20.84
C PRO A 18 15.37 8.42 20.87
N ASP A 19 16.07 8.51 19.75
CA ASP A 19 17.50 8.30 19.70
C ASP A 19 18.29 9.57 20.04
N GLY A 20 18.32 9.87 21.34
CA GLY A 20 19.05 11.03 21.86
C GLY A 20 18.52 12.36 21.30
N ARG A 21 19.40 13.12 20.60
CA ARG A 21 19.06 14.40 19.96
C ARG A 21 18.65 14.24 18.49
N ASN A 22 18.76 13.04 17.93
CA ASN A 22 18.39 12.80 16.54
C ASN A 22 16.88 12.55 16.44
N LYS A 23 16.14 13.58 16.06
CA LYS A 23 14.68 13.53 15.95
C LYS A 23 14.17 12.56 14.87
N THR A 24 15.00 12.26 13.86
CA THR A 24 14.60 11.39 12.74
C THR A 24 14.71 9.90 13.07
N ARG A 25 15.20 9.57 14.28
CA ARG A 25 15.48 8.19 14.69
C ARG A 25 14.83 7.84 16.02
N VAL A 26 14.41 6.58 16.10
CA VAL A 26 13.89 5.97 17.32
C VAL A 26 14.58 4.63 17.57
N ARG A 27 14.63 4.24 18.83
CA ARG A 27 15.22 2.99 19.29
C ARG A 27 14.12 2.09 19.81
N LEU A 28 14.13 0.81 19.45
CA LEU A 28 13.26 -0.22 20.01
C LEU A 28 14.06 -1.06 21.03
N ASN A 29 13.59 -1.04 22.27
CA ASN A 29 14.05 -1.93 23.33
C ASN A 29 13.07 -3.10 23.42
N VAL A 30 13.43 -4.24 22.85
CA VAL A 30 12.56 -5.44 22.82
C VAL A 30 12.35 -5.97 24.24
N ASP A 31 11.09 -6.26 24.60
CA ASP A 31 10.74 -6.83 25.90
C ASP A 31 11.35 -8.24 26.05
N LYS A 32 11.92 -8.55 27.23
CA LYS A 32 12.58 -9.85 27.49
C LYS A 32 11.60 -11.03 27.45
N ALA A 33 10.32 -10.77 27.71
CA ALA A 33 9.26 -11.78 27.67
C ALA A 33 8.65 -11.93 26.27
N TYR A 34 8.94 -11.02 25.33
CA TYR A 34 8.40 -11.11 23.97
C TYR A 34 8.87 -12.41 23.29
N ARG A 35 7.94 -13.06 22.65
CA ARG A 35 8.19 -14.22 21.80
C ARG A 35 7.53 -13.94 20.47
N GLU A 36 8.35 -13.91 19.42
CA GLU A 36 7.91 -13.66 18.06
C GLU A 36 7.15 -14.88 17.53
N GLU A 37 5.84 -14.77 17.43
CA GLU A 37 4.96 -15.77 16.78
C GLU A 37 4.63 -15.33 15.36
N ILE A 38 4.62 -14.01 15.13
CA ILE A 38 4.44 -13.37 13.84
C ILE A 38 5.58 -12.39 13.70
N LEU A 39 6.23 -12.39 12.54
CA LEU A 39 7.35 -11.50 12.24
C LEU A 39 6.89 -10.04 12.30
N LEU A 40 7.68 -9.17 12.92
CA LEU A 40 7.41 -7.74 12.97
C LEU A 40 7.85 -7.05 11.66
N SER A 41 9.02 -7.40 11.13
CA SER A 41 9.56 -6.85 9.88
C SER A 41 10.63 -7.77 9.30
N GLU A 42 10.71 -7.84 7.98
CA GLU A 42 11.81 -8.51 7.27
C GLU A 42 13.13 -7.74 7.39
N SER A 43 13.08 -6.42 7.65
CA SER A 43 14.29 -5.59 7.68
C SER A 43 15.10 -5.73 8.97
N PHE A 44 14.57 -6.31 10.05
CA PHE A 44 15.30 -6.56 11.30
C PHE A 44 14.65 -7.63 12.17
N SER A 45 15.44 -8.21 13.08
CA SER A 45 14.97 -9.25 14.01
C SER A 45 14.60 -8.66 15.37
N THR A 46 13.51 -9.16 15.96
CA THR A 46 13.04 -8.84 17.32
C THR A 46 13.33 -9.94 18.34
N LEU A 47 14.28 -10.84 18.05
CA LEU A 47 14.66 -11.90 18.98
C LEU A 47 15.11 -11.34 20.34
N PRO A 48 14.66 -11.94 21.47
CA PRO A 48 15.01 -11.49 22.81
C PRO A 48 16.53 -11.38 23.01
N GLY A 49 16.95 -10.29 23.63
CA GLY A 49 18.36 -10.02 23.90
C GLY A 49 19.18 -9.45 22.72
N ARG A 50 18.54 -9.24 21.58
CA ARG A 50 19.11 -8.46 20.47
C ARG A 50 18.53 -7.05 20.49
N HIS A 51 19.36 -6.07 20.16
CA HIS A 51 18.90 -4.69 19.91
C HIS A 51 18.81 -4.53 18.39
N PRO A 52 17.59 -4.36 17.85
CA PRO A 52 17.42 -4.09 16.42
C PRO A 52 18.20 -2.84 16.00
N PRO A 53 18.78 -2.78 14.78
CA PRO A 53 19.46 -1.59 14.29
C PRO A 53 18.54 -0.37 14.32
N ILE A 54 19.01 0.73 14.91
CA ILE A 54 18.22 1.96 15.08
C ILE A 54 17.68 2.47 13.73
N GLU A 55 18.49 2.41 12.68
CA GLU A 55 18.10 2.86 11.34
C GLU A 55 16.99 1.98 10.76
N ALA A 56 17.10 0.65 10.85
CA ALA A 56 16.07 -0.26 10.36
C ALA A 56 14.73 -0.07 11.09
N VAL A 57 14.77 0.03 12.43
CA VAL A 57 13.58 0.34 13.24
C VAL A 57 12.97 1.68 12.85
N SER A 58 13.80 2.72 12.65
CA SER A 58 13.34 4.05 12.28
C SER A 58 12.70 4.04 10.89
N ASN A 59 13.29 3.34 9.93
CA ASN A 59 12.75 3.21 8.58
C ASN A 59 11.42 2.44 8.57
N PHE A 60 11.35 1.34 9.31
CA PHE A 60 10.12 0.56 9.45
C PHE A 60 8.99 1.38 10.07
N LEU A 61 9.21 1.99 11.24
CA LEU A 61 8.19 2.78 11.93
C LEU A 61 7.86 4.07 11.18
N GLY A 62 8.86 4.69 10.54
CA GLY A 62 8.69 5.84 9.68
C GLY A 62 7.88 5.57 8.41
N GLY A 63 7.84 4.33 7.95
CA GLY A 63 6.99 3.90 6.82
C GLY A 63 5.49 4.07 7.08
N TYR A 64 5.07 4.07 8.34
CA TYR A 64 3.66 4.24 8.74
C TYR A 64 3.21 5.70 8.86
N VAL A 65 4.13 6.66 8.97
CA VAL A 65 3.74 8.07 9.07
C VAL A 65 3.46 8.67 7.69
N PRO A 66 2.70 9.77 7.60
CA PRO A 66 2.44 10.45 6.34
C PRO A 66 3.72 10.83 5.59
N GLU A 67 3.63 11.02 4.26
CA GLU A 67 4.76 11.34 3.40
C GLU A 67 4.70 12.77 2.84
N GLY A 68 5.88 13.33 2.51
CA GLY A 68 6.03 14.57 1.74
C GLY A 68 5.19 15.73 2.28
N ASN A 69 4.52 16.45 1.39
CA ASN A 69 3.68 17.60 1.74
C ASN A 69 2.53 17.23 2.69
N HIS A 70 2.04 15.99 2.62
CA HIS A 70 1.00 15.51 3.52
C HIS A 70 1.53 15.46 4.97
N ARG A 71 2.74 14.91 5.16
CA ARG A 71 3.42 14.91 6.47
C ARG A 71 3.61 16.33 6.99
N GLU A 72 4.03 17.26 6.14
CA GLU A 72 4.19 18.67 6.52
C GLU A 72 2.86 19.29 7.00
N ALA A 73 1.79 19.08 6.25
CA ALA A 73 0.48 19.62 6.59
C ALA A 73 -0.06 19.03 7.92
N MET A 74 0.04 17.71 8.08
CA MET A 74 -0.42 17.04 9.30
C MET A 74 0.41 17.42 10.51
N ALA A 75 1.73 17.47 10.39
CA ALA A 75 2.63 17.91 11.44
C ALA A 75 2.37 19.35 11.87
N ALA A 76 2.19 20.27 10.90
CA ALA A 76 1.86 21.67 11.16
C ALA A 76 0.53 21.81 11.92
N LYS A 77 -0.52 21.07 11.52
CA LYS A 77 -1.81 21.05 12.20
C LYS A 77 -1.67 20.60 13.66
N ARG A 78 -0.82 19.62 13.94
CA ARG A 78 -0.54 19.10 15.29
C ARG A 78 0.55 19.88 16.02
N ARG A 79 1.15 20.91 15.41
CA ARG A 79 2.23 21.74 15.98
C ARG A 79 3.45 20.91 16.39
N ILE A 80 3.78 19.89 15.61
CA ILE A 80 4.97 19.05 15.77
C ILE A 80 5.93 19.26 14.61
N ASP A 81 7.20 18.95 14.84
CA ASP A 81 8.22 18.96 13.79
C ASP A 81 7.99 17.78 12.84
N LYS A 82 7.92 18.04 11.53
CA LYS A 82 7.70 17.03 10.49
C LYS A 82 8.77 15.94 10.43
N ASP A 83 9.95 16.23 10.98
CA ASP A 83 11.09 15.33 11.00
C ASP A 83 11.29 14.65 12.38
N ASP A 84 10.43 14.95 13.36
CA ASP A 84 10.43 14.30 14.66
C ASP A 84 9.63 13.01 14.62
N LEU A 85 10.32 11.90 14.28
CA LEU A 85 9.68 10.58 14.14
C LEU A 85 8.95 10.14 15.40
N PHE A 86 9.55 10.38 16.59
CA PHE A 86 8.90 9.98 17.84
C PHE A 86 7.60 10.76 18.07
N ALA A 87 7.61 12.06 17.81
CA ALA A 87 6.40 12.90 17.95
C ALA A 87 5.32 12.49 16.93
N LEU A 88 5.71 12.19 15.68
CA LEU A 88 4.79 11.69 14.66
C LEU A 88 4.17 10.34 15.06
N LEU A 89 4.97 9.40 15.56
CA LEU A 89 4.48 8.09 16.01
C LEU A 89 3.56 8.21 17.24
N ARG A 90 3.85 9.11 18.18
CA ARG A 90 2.99 9.39 19.30
C ARG A 90 1.63 9.91 18.86
N GLU A 91 1.61 10.77 17.84
CA GLU A 91 0.39 11.39 17.34
C GLU A 91 -0.43 10.45 16.45
N PHE A 92 0.24 9.72 15.55
CA PHE A 92 -0.44 8.97 14.49
C PHE A 92 -0.32 7.44 14.59
N GLY A 93 0.47 6.91 15.52
CA GLY A 93 0.76 5.47 15.63
C GLY A 93 -0.34 4.62 16.28
N GLY A 94 -1.51 5.19 16.60
CA GLY A 94 -2.57 4.46 17.29
C GLY A 94 -3.36 3.49 16.43
N SER A 95 -3.52 3.79 15.13
CA SER A 95 -4.20 2.93 14.15
C SER A 95 -3.61 3.17 12.77
N ILE A 96 -2.71 2.32 12.37
CA ILE A 96 -1.92 2.40 11.14
C ILE A 96 -2.17 1.17 10.25
N ALA A 97 -1.43 1.01 9.17
CA ALA A 97 -1.49 -0.22 8.37
C ALA A 97 -0.97 -1.41 9.20
N GLY A 98 -1.52 -2.59 8.93
CA GLY A 98 -1.12 -3.80 9.65
C GLY A 98 -1.62 -3.85 11.11
N ALA A 99 -0.90 -4.59 11.96
CA ALA A 99 -1.30 -4.87 13.34
C ALA A 99 -0.40 -4.21 14.41
N VAL A 100 0.51 -3.33 13.98
CA VAL A 100 1.33 -2.53 14.89
C VAL A 100 0.48 -1.42 15.50
N THR A 101 0.61 -1.22 16.81
CA THR A 101 0.04 -0.06 17.52
C THR A 101 1.06 0.51 18.51
N LEU A 102 1.07 1.83 18.63
CA LEU A 102 1.93 2.55 19.56
C LEU A 102 1.06 3.24 20.61
N ARG A 103 1.36 3.02 21.89
CA ARG A 103 0.56 3.49 23.02
C ARG A 103 1.45 4.23 24.02
N GLU A 104 0.88 5.24 24.71
CA GLU A 104 1.54 5.85 25.86
C GLU A 104 1.71 4.82 26.99
N PRO A 105 2.82 4.86 27.74
CA PRO A 105 3.03 3.95 28.87
C PRO A 105 1.91 4.06 29.89
N GLY A 106 1.35 2.93 30.28
CA GLY A 106 0.26 2.88 31.25
C GLY A 106 -1.14 3.16 30.68
N GLU A 107 -1.26 3.38 29.40
CA GLU A 107 -2.56 3.46 28.72
C GLU A 107 -3.30 2.12 28.84
N LEU A 108 -4.54 2.18 29.37
CA LEU A 108 -5.30 0.99 29.79
C LEU A 108 -5.39 -0.08 28.71
N LYS A 109 -5.16 -1.35 29.10
CA LYS A 109 -5.33 -2.53 28.23
C LYS A 109 -6.79 -2.73 27.77
N THR A 110 -7.75 -2.22 28.52
CA THR A 110 -9.18 -2.34 28.23
C THR A 110 -9.69 -1.09 27.51
N TYR A 111 -9.27 -0.93 26.26
CA TYR A 111 -9.86 0.07 25.37
C TYR A 111 -11.11 -0.53 24.71
N ARG A 112 -12.25 0.14 24.83
CA ARG A 112 -13.42 -0.16 24.00
C ARG A 112 -13.34 0.70 22.74
N PRO A 113 -13.40 0.08 21.55
CA PRO A 113 -13.44 0.84 20.31
C PRO A 113 -14.64 1.80 20.34
N ASP A 114 -14.41 3.06 20.02
CA ASP A 114 -15.44 4.09 19.93
C ASP A 114 -15.67 4.46 18.46
N TYR A 115 -16.90 4.21 17.98
CA TYR A 115 -17.32 4.48 16.61
C TYR A 115 -18.51 5.43 16.64
N GLU A 116 -18.30 6.68 16.22
CA GLU A 116 -19.39 7.63 15.98
C GLU A 116 -20.21 7.18 14.76
N PRO A 117 -21.50 6.88 14.90
CA PRO A 117 -22.33 6.53 13.75
C PRO A 117 -22.34 7.65 12.71
N LEU A 118 -22.13 7.30 11.45
CA LEU A 118 -22.14 8.23 10.32
C LEU A 118 -23.43 8.10 9.55
N ASP A 119 -24.28 9.13 9.65
CA ASP A 119 -25.38 9.32 8.70
C ASP A 119 -24.87 9.90 7.36
N ASP A 120 -25.70 9.89 6.33
CA ASP A 120 -25.37 10.40 5.01
C ASP A 120 -24.89 11.85 5.01
N ARG A 121 -25.45 12.70 5.89
CA ARG A 121 -25.09 14.11 5.97
C ARG A 121 -23.68 14.28 6.55
N THR A 122 -23.39 13.57 7.62
CA THR A 122 -22.09 13.63 8.31
C THR A 122 -21.01 13.03 7.42
N LEU A 123 -21.31 11.90 6.75
CA LEU A 123 -20.41 11.27 5.81
C LEU A 123 -20.08 12.21 4.62
N ALA A 124 -21.11 12.84 4.02
CA ALA A 124 -20.90 13.81 2.93
C ALA A 124 -20.03 14.99 3.37
N LYS A 125 -20.22 15.49 4.60
CA LYS A 125 -19.39 16.55 5.18
C LYS A 125 -17.92 16.13 5.28
N ARG A 126 -17.64 14.92 5.78
CA ARG A 126 -16.25 14.40 5.90
C ARG A 126 -15.59 14.16 4.54
N LEU A 127 -16.31 13.61 3.56
CA LEU A 127 -15.83 13.46 2.19
C LEU A 127 -15.47 14.82 1.56
N LYS A 128 -16.31 15.83 1.77
CA LYS A 128 -16.05 17.20 1.32
C LYS A 128 -14.81 17.78 2.00
N GLN A 129 -14.69 17.61 3.30
CA GLN A 129 -13.52 18.05 4.07
C GLN A 129 -12.24 17.39 3.56
N ALA A 130 -12.26 16.10 3.24
CA ALA A 130 -11.08 15.41 2.68
C ALA A 130 -10.66 15.96 1.31
N LEU A 131 -11.59 16.52 0.51
CA LEU A 131 -11.27 17.21 -0.74
C LEU A 131 -10.65 18.60 -0.54
N GLU A 132 -11.05 19.28 0.54
CA GLU A 132 -10.62 20.64 0.87
C GLU A 132 -9.37 20.67 1.74
N ASP A 133 -9.14 19.61 2.50
CA ASP A 133 -8.07 19.49 3.48
C ASP A 133 -7.17 18.30 3.16
N SER A 134 -5.87 18.51 3.12
CA SER A 134 -4.86 17.46 2.92
C SER A 134 -4.75 16.49 4.11
N ASP A 135 -5.54 16.67 5.15
CA ASP A 135 -5.49 15.98 6.44
C ASP A 135 -6.40 14.73 6.52
N GLN A 136 -6.74 14.10 5.40
CA GLN A 136 -7.56 12.88 5.36
C GLN A 136 -8.89 12.97 6.15
N ALA A 137 -9.39 14.16 6.45
CA ALA A 137 -10.55 14.42 7.31
C ALA A 137 -10.46 13.71 8.68
N ILE A 138 -9.28 13.62 9.25
CA ILE A 138 -9.02 13.00 10.56
C ILE A 138 -9.53 13.92 11.67
N ALA A 139 -10.30 13.39 12.62
CA ALA A 139 -10.73 14.11 13.81
C ALA A 139 -9.53 14.44 14.73
N ASP A 140 -9.66 15.49 15.55
CA ASP A 140 -8.56 15.94 16.41
C ASP A 140 -8.08 14.89 17.42
N ASP A 141 -8.96 13.95 17.80
CA ASP A 141 -8.66 12.83 18.71
C ASP A 141 -8.29 11.53 17.99
N SER A 142 -8.36 11.49 16.65
CA SER A 142 -7.98 10.30 15.89
C SER A 142 -6.47 10.16 15.85
N ARG A 143 -5.99 8.95 16.17
CA ARG A 143 -4.59 8.54 16.03
C ARG A 143 -4.37 7.62 14.84
N SER A 144 -5.23 7.73 13.83
CA SER A 144 -5.22 6.86 12.64
C SER A 144 -4.65 7.59 11.43
N THR A 145 -3.83 6.91 10.66
CA THR A 145 -3.32 7.40 9.37
C THR A 145 -3.02 6.26 8.41
N LEU A 146 -3.07 6.55 7.11
CA LEU A 146 -2.55 5.70 6.04
C LEU A 146 -1.77 6.57 5.05
N PRO A 147 -0.60 6.13 4.58
CA PRO A 147 0.18 6.84 3.56
C PRO A 147 -0.61 7.10 2.27
N GLY A 148 -0.16 8.08 1.48
CA GLY A 148 -0.68 8.39 0.15
C GLY A 148 -1.31 9.77 0.02
N TYR A 149 -1.21 10.34 -1.19
CA TYR A 149 -1.61 11.73 -1.50
C TYR A 149 -3.07 11.91 -1.89
N GLN A 150 -3.77 10.83 -2.24
CA GLN A 150 -5.16 10.91 -2.69
C GLN A 150 -6.07 11.23 -1.49
N PRO A 151 -7.03 12.18 -1.64
CA PRO A 151 -8.02 12.45 -0.61
C PRO A 151 -8.75 11.17 -0.19
N LYS A 152 -8.81 10.93 1.12
CA LYS A 152 -9.44 9.72 1.69
C LYS A 152 -10.05 9.99 3.05
N VAL A 153 -11.06 9.21 3.40
CA VAL A 153 -11.66 9.17 4.74
C VAL A 153 -11.56 7.73 5.25
N LEU A 154 -11.03 7.55 6.46
CA LEU A 154 -10.93 6.26 7.10
C LEU A 154 -12.16 6.03 7.97
N VAL A 155 -12.91 4.96 7.70
CA VAL A 155 -14.13 4.62 8.44
C VAL A 155 -14.18 3.13 8.77
N ALA A 156 -15.04 2.74 9.70
CA ALA A 156 -15.38 1.34 9.93
C ALA A 156 -16.78 1.05 9.38
N ARG A 157 -17.01 -0.18 8.95
CA ARG A 157 -18.35 -0.71 8.66
C ARG A 157 -18.62 -1.83 9.65
N ILE A 158 -19.42 -1.52 10.66
CA ILE A 158 -19.77 -2.44 11.74
C ILE A 158 -21.27 -2.72 11.64
N ASP A 159 -21.67 -3.97 11.59
CA ASP A 159 -23.06 -4.41 11.46
C ASP A 159 -23.81 -3.71 10.30
N GLY A 160 -23.08 -3.47 9.20
CA GLY A 160 -23.62 -2.81 8.00
C GLY A 160 -23.69 -1.28 8.06
N GLN A 161 -23.39 -0.66 9.20
CA GLN A 161 -23.42 0.79 9.40
C GLN A 161 -22.03 1.42 9.32
N TRP A 162 -21.94 2.61 8.74
CA TRP A 162 -20.71 3.40 8.75
C TRP A 162 -20.50 4.03 10.13
N GLY A 163 -19.30 3.88 10.64
CA GLY A 163 -18.84 4.50 11.89
C GLY A 163 -17.51 5.21 11.70
N TYR A 164 -17.37 6.38 12.33
CA TYR A 164 -16.12 7.10 12.36
C TYR A 164 -15.28 6.63 13.56
N PRO A 165 -14.05 6.15 13.37
CA PRO A 165 -13.24 5.66 14.47
C PRO A 165 -12.62 6.82 15.25
N HIS A 166 -12.80 6.85 16.58
CA HIS A 166 -12.18 7.76 17.52
C HIS A 166 -11.03 7.10 18.29
N GLY A 167 -10.09 7.92 18.73
CA GLY A 167 -8.96 7.47 19.52
C GLY A 167 -8.15 6.38 18.81
N ARG A 168 -8.24 5.15 19.34
CA ARG A 168 -7.53 3.96 18.81
C ARG A 168 -8.45 2.98 18.07
N ALA A 169 -9.69 3.36 17.80
CA ALA A 169 -10.58 2.51 17.01
C ALA A 169 -10.03 2.35 15.58
N HIS A 170 -10.16 1.16 15.03
CA HIS A 170 -9.57 0.81 13.75
C HIS A 170 -10.57 0.99 12.61
N SER A 171 -10.14 1.65 11.54
CA SER A 171 -10.91 1.68 10.30
C SER A 171 -10.88 0.31 9.61
N THR A 172 -11.98 -0.03 8.93
CA THR A 172 -12.11 -1.25 8.11
C THR A 172 -12.31 -0.94 6.63
N TYR A 173 -12.52 0.34 6.30
CA TYR A 173 -12.71 0.85 4.94
C TYR A 173 -11.93 2.14 4.71
N ILE A 174 -11.55 2.34 3.46
CA ILE A 174 -11.01 3.58 2.91
C ILE A 174 -12.05 4.13 1.95
N LEU A 175 -12.52 5.36 2.17
CA LEU A 175 -13.43 6.04 1.25
C LEU A 175 -12.65 7.09 0.46
N LYS A 176 -12.61 6.97 -0.86
CA LYS A 176 -11.95 7.92 -1.78
C LYS A 176 -13.03 8.76 -2.48
N PRO A 177 -13.18 10.05 -2.16
CA PRO A 177 -14.15 10.92 -2.84
C PRO A 177 -13.77 11.17 -4.29
N GLN A 178 -14.78 11.34 -5.15
CA GLN A 178 -14.59 11.77 -6.53
C GLN A 178 -13.98 13.17 -6.58
N VAL A 179 -12.79 13.29 -7.16
CA VAL A 179 -12.07 14.57 -7.28
C VAL A 179 -12.54 15.31 -8.53
N PRO A 180 -13.03 16.56 -8.45
CA PRO A 180 -13.56 17.29 -9.61
C PRO A 180 -12.59 17.41 -10.79
N ALA A 181 -11.29 17.58 -10.52
CA ALA A 181 -10.26 17.68 -11.55
C ALA A 181 -9.95 16.34 -12.26
N ARG A 182 -10.36 15.21 -11.68
CA ARG A 182 -10.16 13.83 -12.20
C ARG A 182 -11.39 12.98 -11.87
N PRO A 183 -12.57 13.29 -12.46
CA PRO A 183 -13.85 12.70 -12.04
C PRO A 183 -13.95 11.19 -12.30
N ASN A 184 -13.20 10.68 -13.27
CA ASN A 184 -13.22 9.27 -13.67
C ASN A 184 -12.34 8.38 -12.80
N ARG A 185 -11.34 8.95 -12.08
CA ARG A 185 -10.29 8.20 -11.37
C ARG A 185 -10.83 7.11 -10.45
N ILE A 186 -11.87 7.38 -9.67
CA ILE A 186 -12.44 6.38 -8.74
C ILE A 186 -13.13 5.22 -9.47
N PHE A 187 -13.66 5.45 -10.68
CA PHE A 187 -14.26 4.41 -11.52
C PHE A 187 -13.18 3.58 -12.21
N ASP A 188 -12.10 4.21 -12.67
CA ASP A 188 -10.94 3.54 -13.26
C ASP A 188 -10.25 2.63 -12.23
N GLU A 189 -10.08 3.11 -10.99
CA GLU A 189 -9.55 2.32 -9.88
C GLU A 189 -10.48 1.16 -9.52
N HIS A 190 -11.78 1.40 -9.44
CA HIS A 190 -12.75 0.34 -9.18
C HIS A 190 -12.74 -0.74 -10.26
N TYR A 191 -12.69 -0.35 -11.54
CA TYR A 191 -12.61 -1.31 -12.64
C TYR A 191 -11.32 -2.13 -12.59
N SER A 192 -10.18 -1.47 -12.37
CA SER A 192 -8.90 -2.17 -12.17
C SER A 192 -8.99 -3.20 -11.03
N HIS A 193 -9.67 -2.85 -9.93
CA HIS A 193 -9.86 -3.77 -8.81
C HIS A 193 -10.77 -4.97 -9.20
N LEU A 194 -11.82 -4.76 -9.99
CA LEU A 194 -12.63 -5.88 -10.50
C LEU A 194 -11.79 -6.83 -11.37
N LEU A 195 -10.88 -6.28 -12.17
CA LEU A 195 -9.93 -7.09 -12.94
C LEU A 195 -9.00 -7.90 -12.02
N THR A 196 -8.42 -7.28 -10.97
CA THR A 196 -7.55 -8.00 -10.01
C THR A 196 -8.27 -9.14 -9.29
N GLN A 197 -9.54 -8.94 -8.94
CA GLN A 197 -10.37 -10.01 -8.36
C GLN A 197 -10.58 -11.17 -9.34
N ARG A 198 -10.90 -10.87 -10.60
CA ARG A 198 -11.18 -11.90 -11.62
C ARG A 198 -9.95 -12.74 -11.94
N ILE A 199 -8.76 -12.15 -11.90
CA ILE A 199 -7.50 -12.85 -12.17
C ILE A 199 -6.83 -13.43 -10.91
N GLY A 200 -7.49 -13.33 -9.74
CA GLY A 200 -7.02 -13.91 -8.47
C GLY A 200 -5.88 -13.16 -7.80
N LEU A 201 -5.68 -11.87 -8.12
CA LEU A 201 -4.67 -11.01 -7.48
C LEU A 201 -5.21 -10.22 -6.29
N SER A 202 -6.51 -10.20 -6.07
CA SER A 202 -7.14 -9.62 -4.88
C SER A 202 -8.44 -10.34 -4.52
N SER A 203 -8.92 -10.18 -3.27
CA SER A 203 -10.18 -10.77 -2.77
C SER A 203 -11.02 -9.79 -1.95
N TYR A 204 -10.47 -8.62 -1.55
CA TYR A 204 -11.21 -7.59 -0.82
C TYR A 204 -12.23 -6.90 -1.73
N ARG A 205 -13.18 -6.17 -1.16
CA ARG A 205 -14.29 -5.54 -1.91
C ARG A 205 -14.01 -4.06 -2.18
N SER A 206 -14.50 -3.60 -3.31
CA SER A 206 -14.66 -2.16 -3.57
C SER A 206 -16.01 -1.89 -4.23
N GLU A 207 -16.59 -0.74 -3.94
CA GLU A 207 -17.92 -0.37 -4.42
C GLU A 207 -18.00 1.14 -4.63
N ILE A 208 -18.69 1.58 -5.70
CA ILE A 208 -19.00 2.99 -5.91
C ILE A 208 -20.30 3.33 -5.19
N HIS A 209 -20.23 4.30 -4.30
CA HIS A 209 -21.37 4.79 -3.52
C HIS A 209 -21.67 6.26 -3.79
N ARG A 210 -22.88 6.67 -3.37
CA ARG A 210 -23.33 8.07 -3.38
C ARG A 210 -23.96 8.43 -2.03
N THR A 211 -23.59 9.60 -1.51
CA THR A 211 -24.25 10.20 -0.35
C THR A 211 -24.46 11.68 -0.62
N GLY A 212 -25.72 12.13 -0.66
CA GLY A 212 -26.07 13.46 -1.12
C GLY A 212 -25.58 13.73 -2.55
N ARG A 213 -24.71 14.74 -2.70
CA ARG A 213 -24.06 15.08 -3.99
C ARG A 213 -22.67 14.49 -4.16
N MET A 214 -22.19 13.73 -3.19
CA MET A 214 -20.84 13.14 -3.20
C MET A 214 -20.90 11.74 -3.77
N THR A 215 -20.04 11.46 -4.75
CA THR A 215 -19.73 10.11 -5.21
C THR A 215 -18.40 9.70 -4.64
N TYR A 216 -18.25 8.47 -4.20
CA TYR A 216 -17.01 7.97 -3.62
C TYR A 216 -16.82 6.47 -3.89
N LEU A 217 -15.58 6.04 -3.90
CA LEU A 217 -15.19 4.64 -3.92
C LEU A 217 -14.96 4.19 -2.47
N ALA A 218 -15.68 3.16 -2.05
CA ALA A 218 -15.46 2.48 -0.77
C ALA A 218 -14.60 1.23 -1.02
N ILE A 219 -13.47 1.13 -0.33
CA ILE A 219 -12.51 0.04 -0.45
C ILE A 219 -12.39 -0.65 0.90
N GLU A 220 -12.69 -1.94 0.95
CA GLU A 220 -12.48 -2.78 2.14
C GLU A 220 -10.98 -2.93 2.41
N ARG A 221 -10.59 -2.80 3.66
CA ARG A 221 -9.19 -3.01 4.05
C ARG A 221 -8.93 -4.51 4.21
N PHE A 222 -8.03 -5.06 3.42
CA PHE A 222 -7.67 -6.48 3.46
C PHE A 222 -6.84 -6.85 4.71
N ASP A 223 -6.26 -5.87 5.38
CA ASP A 223 -5.53 -6.04 6.62
C ASP A 223 -6.44 -5.99 7.87
N ARG A 224 -7.75 -6.11 7.68
CA ARG A 224 -8.77 -6.08 8.73
C ARG A 224 -9.82 -7.18 8.49
N THR A 225 -10.27 -7.78 9.59
CA THR A 225 -11.44 -8.67 9.57
C THR A 225 -12.41 -8.24 10.68
N VAL A 226 -13.69 -8.17 10.36
CA VAL A 226 -14.74 -7.88 11.34
C VAL A 226 -15.47 -9.16 11.69
N VAL A 227 -15.48 -9.52 12.98
CA VAL A 227 -16.21 -10.68 13.51
C VAL A 227 -16.94 -10.25 14.78
N ASP A 228 -18.24 -10.45 14.85
CA ASP A 228 -19.08 -10.08 16.00
C ASP A 228 -18.81 -8.64 16.47
N SER A 229 -18.82 -7.68 15.51
CA SER A 229 -18.54 -6.26 15.73
C SER A 229 -17.15 -5.92 16.25
N ASN A 230 -16.25 -6.91 16.37
CA ASN A 230 -14.85 -6.70 16.72
C ASN A 230 -13.97 -6.63 15.46
N VAL A 231 -13.00 -5.73 15.46
CA VAL A 231 -12.03 -5.58 14.37
C VAL A 231 -10.76 -6.31 14.73
N PHE A 232 -10.43 -7.33 13.94
CA PHE A 232 -9.17 -8.06 14.02
C PHE A 232 -8.18 -7.51 12.99
N LEU A 233 -6.94 -7.36 13.42
CA LEU A 233 -5.86 -6.81 12.61
C LEU A 233 -5.04 -7.95 12.00
N HIS A 234 -4.60 -7.80 10.74
CA HIS A 234 -3.60 -8.66 10.12
C HIS A 234 -2.34 -7.82 9.92
N HIS A 235 -1.20 -8.36 10.34
CA HIS A 235 0.04 -7.59 10.26
C HIS A 235 0.54 -7.51 8.82
N GLN A 236 0.96 -6.30 8.43
CA GLN A 236 1.59 -6.04 7.15
C GLN A 236 2.67 -4.95 7.28
N GLU A 237 3.62 -5.01 6.37
CA GLU A 237 4.55 -3.93 6.08
C GLU A 237 4.63 -3.71 4.56
N ASP A 238 4.82 -2.46 4.10
CA ASP A 238 5.02 -2.21 2.67
C ASP A 238 6.42 -2.66 2.22
N LEU A 239 6.61 -2.85 0.90
CA LEU A 239 7.88 -3.33 0.37
C LEU A 239 9.04 -2.33 0.59
N ALA A 240 8.77 -1.04 0.79
CA ALA A 240 9.81 -0.08 1.16
C ALA A 240 10.27 -0.31 2.60
N GLN A 241 9.36 -0.64 3.53
CA GLN A 241 9.67 -1.04 4.91
C GLN A 241 10.46 -2.35 4.94
N ALA A 242 10.01 -3.37 4.20
CA ALA A 242 10.68 -4.67 4.11
C ALA A 242 12.11 -4.55 3.54
N LEU A 243 12.32 -3.65 2.58
CA LEU A 243 13.63 -3.33 2.01
C LEU A 243 14.48 -2.40 2.91
N GLY A 244 13.95 -1.92 4.03
CA GLY A 244 14.64 -1.01 4.95
C GLY A 244 14.96 0.36 4.36
N LEU A 245 14.15 0.86 3.41
CA LEU A 245 14.40 2.13 2.72
C LEU A 245 14.17 3.33 3.64
N ASP A 246 14.91 4.42 3.40
CA ASP A 246 14.86 5.63 4.25
C ASP A 246 13.48 6.31 4.20
N TRP A 247 12.76 6.29 5.32
CA TRP A 247 11.42 6.85 5.46
C TRP A 247 11.31 8.36 5.19
N ARG A 248 12.44 9.08 5.26
CA ARG A 248 12.50 10.54 5.06
C ARG A 248 12.51 10.93 3.59
N ASP A 249 13.11 10.09 2.76
CA ASP A 249 13.24 10.29 1.33
C ASP A 249 12.02 9.66 0.61
N THR A 250 11.16 10.51 0.06
CA THR A 250 9.93 10.07 -0.63
C THR A 250 10.21 9.40 -1.97
N ASP A 251 11.43 9.54 -2.50
CA ASP A 251 11.79 9.03 -3.83
C ASP A 251 12.41 7.62 -3.79
N VAL A 252 12.81 7.14 -2.60
CA VAL A 252 13.42 5.80 -2.47
C VAL A 252 12.50 4.65 -2.88
N LYS A 253 11.20 4.87 -2.89
CA LYS A 253 10.19 3.91 -3.33
C LYS A 253 10.13 3.72 -4.84
N PHE A 254 10.73 4.64 -5.61
CA PHE A 254 10.92 4.59 -7.05
C PHE A 254 12.33 4.11 -7.40
N GLN A 255 12.49 3.51 -8.58
CA GLN A 255 13.81 3.20 -9.11
C GLN A 255 14.44 4.45 -9.73
N GLU A 256 15.77 4.62 -9.56
CA GLU A 256 16.50 5.75 -10.11
C GLU A 256 16.87 5.48 -11.58
N PRO A 257 16.42 6.31 -12.53
CA PRO A 257 16.75 6.12 -13.94
C PRO A 257 18.24 6.27 -14.27
N GLU A 258 18.93 7.20 -13.60
CA GLU A 258 20.36 7.45 -13.85
C GLU A 258 21.25 6.41 -13.18
N TRP A 259 20.74 5.77 -12.12
CA TRP A 259 21.45 4.71 -11.41
C TRP A 259 20.46 3.57 -11.03
N PRO A 260 20.06 2.74 -11.99
CA PRO A 260 19.02 1.71 -11.77
C PRO A 260 19.36 0.65 -10.71
N SER A 261 20.63 0.52 -10.36
CA SER A 261 21.12 -0.43 -9.34
C SER A 261 21.38 0.21 -7.99
N ASP A 262 20.88 1.44 -7.73
CA ASP A 262 21.07 2.11 -6.43
C ASP A 262 20.52 1.23 -5.28
N PRO A 263 21.38 0.78 -4.35
CA PRO A 263 20.97 -0.08 -3.23
C PRO A 263 20.09 0.66 -2.21
N LYS A 264 19.95 1.96 -2.31
CA LYS A 264 19.10 2.78 -1.45
C LYS A 264 17.69 2.96 -1.99
N ARG A 265 17.42 2.47 -3.20
CA ARG A 265 16.12 2.62 -3.87
C ARG A 265 15.48 1.27 -4.15
N ALA A 266 14.17 1.29 -4.35
CA ALA A 266 13.44 0.11 -4.81
C ALA A 266 13.79 -0.24 -6.26
N SER A 267 13.70 -1.52 -6.59
CA SER A 267 13.67 -2.02 -7.98
C SER A 267 12.89 -3.33 -8.01
N VAL A 268 12.41 -3.71 -9.19
CA VAL A 268 11.69 -4.97 -9.40
C VAL A 268 12.52 -6.15 -8.92
N ARG A 269 13.82 -6.16 -9.26
CA ARG A 269 14.76 -7.21 -8.88
C ARG A 269 14.98 -7.27 -7.36
N ARG A 270 15.23 -6.14 -6.68
CA ARG A 270 15.44 -6.12 -5.22
C ARG A 270 14.22 -6.64 -4.46
N ILE A 271 13.03 -6.32 -4.93
CA ILE A 271 11.79 -6.86 -4.37
C ILE A 271 11.75 -8.38 -4.55
N ALA A 272 12.03 -8.88 -5.76
CA ALA A 272 12.05 -10.32 -6.03
C ALA A 272 13.11 -11.06 -5.17
N GLU A 273 14.31 -10.48 -5.00
CA GLU A 273 15.38 -11.03 -4.15
C GLU A 273 14.94 -11.08 -2.67
N ALA A 274 14.28 -10.03 -2.17
CA ALA A 274 13.74 -10.01 -0.81
C ALA A 274 12.66 -11.08 -0.62
N LEU A 275 11.71 -11.19 -1.57
CA LEU A 275 10.66 -12.21 -1.55
C LEU A 275 11.23 -13.63 -1.62
N GLY A 276 12.25 -13.86 -2.45
CA GLY A 276 12.92 -15.16 -2.56
C GLY A 276 13.70 -15.57 -1.31
N SER A 277 14.04 -14.63 -0.42
CA SER A 277 14.76 -14.90 0.83
C SER A 277 13.85 -15.31 2.00
N ILE A 278 12.55 -15.07 1.91
CA ILE A 278 11.61 -15.51 2.96
C ILE A 278 11.34 -17.03 2.88
N PRO A 279 11.03 -17.69 4.00
CA PRO A 279 10.65 -19.11 3.97
C PRO A 279 9.44 -19.36 3.05
N GLY A 280 9.59 -20.25 2.07
CA GLY A 280 8.53 -20.49 1.07
C GLY A 280 8.41 -19.41 -0.01
N GLY A 281 9.44 -18.59 -0.19
CA GLY A 281 9.48 -17.42 -1.05
C GLY A 281 9.21 -17.67 -2.54
N ASP A 282 9.38 -18.90 -3.03
CA ASP A 282 9.10 -19.25 -4.44
C ASP A 282 7.67 -18.84 -4.84
N SER A 283 6.68 -19.11 -4.00
CA SER A 283 5.29 -18.71 -4.24
C SER A 283 5.11 -17.19 -4.24
N ALA A 284 5.79 -16.48 -3.35
CA ALA A 284 5.73 -15.02 -3.28
C ALA A 284 6.39 -14.38 -4.52
N VAL A 285 7.49 -14.96 -5.03
CA VAL A 285 8.16 -14.50 -6.26
C VAL A 285 7.31 -14.77 -7.49
N GLU A 286 6.64 -15.94 -7.59
CA GLU A 286 5.67 -16.20 -8.68
C GLU A 286 4.50 -15.21 -8.65
N GLN A 287 3.99 -14.92 -7.45
CA GLN A 287 2.92 -13.93 -7.26
C GLN A 287 3.39 -12.52 -7.63
N TRP A 288 4.64 -12.16 -7.29
CA TRP A 288 5.24 -10.89 -7.71
C TRP A 288 5.33 -10.76 -9.23
N LEU A 289 5.72 -11.83 -9.93
CA LEU A 289 5.74 -11.85 -11.40
C LEU A 289 4.33 -11.62 -11.98
N ARG A 290 3.30 -12.27 -11.43
CA ARG A 290 1.91 -12.04 -11.85
C ARG A 290 1.47 -10.59 -11.60
N GLN A 291 1.81 -10.00 -10.44
CA GLN A 291 1.51 -8.60 -10.13
C GLN A 291 2.26 -7.64 -11.07
N LEU A 292 3.55 -7.87 -11.32
CA LEU A 292 4.34 -7.08 -12.28
C LEU A 292 3.73 -7.12 -13.68
N THR A 293 3.40 -8.32 -14.18
CA THR A 293 2.76 -8.51 -15.49
C THR A 293 1.44 -7.76 -15.56
N PHE A 294 0.62 -7.85 -14.51
CA PHE A 294 -0.64 -7.11 -14.42
C PHE A 294 -0.43 -5.59 -14.44
N HIS A 295 0.48 -5.06 -13.61
CA HIS A 295 0.75 -3.61 -13.57
C HIS A 295 1.25 -3.07 -14.92
N VAL A 296 2.11 -3.81 -15.60
CA VAL A 296 2.56 -3.46 -16.95
C VAL A 296 1.39 -3.51 -17.93
N ALA A 297 0.59 -4.56 -17.91
CA ALA A 297 -0.51 -4.75 -18.86
C ALA A 297 -1.60 -3.67 -18.73
N ILE A 298 -1.93 -3.24 -17.51
CA ILE A 298 -2.92 -2.17 -17.31
C ILE A 298 -2.33 -0.75 -17.48
N GLY A 299 -1.01 -0.61 -17.62
CA GLY A 299 -0.37 0.71 -17.68
C GLY A 299 -0.41 1.46 -16.35
N ASN A 300 -0.19 0.75 -15.24
CA ASN A 300 -0.04 1.37 -13.93
C ASN A 300 1.39 1.88 -13.75
N ASN A 301 1.58 3.19 -13.87
CA ASN A 301 2.89 3.82 -13.70
C ASN A 301 3.22 4.21 -12.25
N ASP A 302 2.34 3.92 -11.30
CA ASP A 302 2.51 4.24 -9.87
C ASP A 302 2.73 2.96 -9.01
N ALA A 303 3.11 1.84 -9.65
CA ALA A 303 3.41 0.58 -8.96
C ALA A 303 4.80 0.62 -8.29
N HIS A 304 4.96 1.54 -7.33
CA HIS A 304 6.19 1.68 -6.55
C HIS A 304 6.19 0.78 -5.30
N ALA A 305 7.32 0.70 -4.57
CA ALA A 305 7.48 -0.20 -3.44
C ALA A 305 6.48 -0.01 -2.28
N LYS A 306 5.86 1.15 -2.14
CA LYS A 306 4.81 1.37 -1.12
C LYS A 306 3.41 0.97 -1.60
N ASN A 307 3.24 0.62 -2.86
CA ASN A 307 2.01 0.06 -3.44
C ASN A 307 2.08 -1.47 -3.56
N GLY A 308 2.97 -2.11 -2.81
CA GLY A 308 3.04 -3.53 -2.55
C GLY A 308 3.40 -3.75 -1.08
N ALA A 309 3.01 -4.87 -0.50
CA ALA A 309 3.22 -5.19 0.91
C ALA A 309 3.48 -6.68 1.15
N LEU A 310 4.02 -6.99 2.32
CA LEU A 310 4.09 -8.33 2.88
C LEU A 310 3.02 -8.47 3.96
N MET A 311 2.36 -9.63 3.97
CA MET A 311 1.48 -10.06 5.05
C MET A 311 2.24 -11.03 5.95
N HIS A 312 2.34 -10.71 7.23
CA HIS A 312 2.97 -11.59 8.22
C HIS A 312 1.87 -12.31 9.01
N LEU A 313 1.71 -13.58 8.70
CA LEU A 313 0.68 -14.44 9.27
C LEU A 313 1.32 -15.49 10.19
N SER A 314 0.51 -16.16 11.00
CA SER A 314 0.98 -17.29 11.81
C SER A 314 1.47 -18.48 10.97
N THR A 315 1.08 -18.53 9.70
CA THR A 315 1.50 -19.55 8.72
C THR A 315 2.79 -19.21 7.99
N GLY A 316 3.27 -17.96 8.10
CA GLY A 316 4.45 -17.43 7.42
C GLY A 316 4.23 -16.07 6.80
N THR A 317 5.21 -15.60 6.05
CA THR A 317 5.15 -14.34 5.30
C THR A 317 4.74 -14.62 3.85
N GLU A 318 3.83 -13.82 3.32
CA GLU A 318 3.37 -13.90 1.93
C GLU A 318 3.23 -12.51 1.30
N LEU A 319 3.32 -12.42 -0.02
CA LEU A 319 3.08 -11.18 -0.75
C LEU A 319 1.60 -10.81 -0.63
N ALA A 320 1.31 -9.57 -0.27
CA ALA A 320 -0.05 -9.06 -0.15
C ALA A 320 -0.76 -9.00 -1.52
N GLN A 321 -2.07 -8.90 -1.45
CA GLN A 321 -2.93 -8.66 -2.60
C GLN A 321 -2.59 -7.33 -3.29
N VAL A 322 -2.87 -7.24 -4.59
CA VAL A 322 -2.75 -5.96 -5.33
C VAL A 322 -3.73 -4.93 -4.77
N TYR A 323 -3.25 -3.76 -4.48
CA TYR A 323 -4.04 -2.59 -4.06
C TYR A 323 -3.52 -1.31 -4.72
N ASP A 324 -4.36 -0.28 -4.73
CA ASP A 324 -4.05 1.04 -5.31
C ASP A 324 -3.53 0.98 -6.77
N ALA A 325 -4.01 -0.01 -7.53
CA ALA A 325 -3.65 -0.19 -8.93
C ALA A 325 -4.60 0.60 -9.83
N LEU A 326 -4.02 1.48 -10.64
CA LEU A 326 -4.78 2.39 -11.50
C LEU A 326 -4.20 2.40 -12.92
N PRO A 327 -5.01 2.15 -13.96
CA PRO A 327 -4.60 2.40 -15.34
C PRO A 327 -4.39 3.90 -15.55
N ASN A 328 -3.16 4.33 -15.75
CA ASN A 328 -2.84 5.76 -15.95
C ASN A 328 -2.31 6.04 -17.37
N LEU A 329 -1.60 5.07 -17.97
CA LEU A 329 -0.85 5.27 -19.20
C LEU A 329 -1.70 5.12 -20.49
N PHE A 330 -2.93 5.63 -20.44
CA PHE A 330 -3.77 5.84 -21.63
C PHE A 330 -4.05 7.34 -21.86
N GLN A 331 -3.63 8.20 -20.93
CA GLN A 331 -3.89 9.64 -20.94
C GLN A 331 -2.75 10.40 -21.61
N ALA A 332 -2.56 10.22 -22.90
CA ALA A 332 -1.52 10.88 -23.68
C ALA A 332 -1.47 12.39 -23.39
N GLY A 333 -0.26 12.91 -23.16
CA GLY A 333 -0.01 14.34 -22.85
C GLY A 333 -0.36 14.76 -21.41
N ARG A 334 -0.92 13.88 -20.58
CA ARG A 334 -1.24 14.19 -19.17
C ARG A 334 -0.31 13.52 -18.16
N VAL A 335 0.30 12.42 -18.53
CA VAL A 335 1.20 11.63 -17.69
C VAL A 335 2.49 11.30 -18.44
N LYS A 336 3.59 11.12 -17.69
CA LYS A 336 4.81 10.55 -18.25
C LYS A 336 4.60 9.06 -18.47
N TRP A 337 5.19 8.51 -19.52
CA TRP A 337 5.12 7.08 -19.87
C TRP A 337 6.03 6.20 -19.01
N ASP A 338 6.80 6.78 -18.10
CA ASP A 338 7.74 6.06 -17.28
C ASP A 338 7.03 5.29 -16.16
N LEU A 339 7.40 4.02 -16.03
CA LEU A 339 7.02 3.16 -14.90
C LEU A 339 7.75 3.61 -13.63
N ALA A 340 7.15 3.37 -12.46
CA ALA A 340 7.77 3.62 -11.16
C ALA A 340 9.03 2.76 -10.92
N LEU A 341 9.01 1.54 -11.43
CA LEU A 341 10.10 0.58 -11.40
C LEU A 341 10.36 0.10 -12.83
N ALA A 342 11.62 0.09 -13.26
CA ALA A 342 12.00 -0.35 -14.59
C ALA A 342 11.80 -1.86 -14.77
N VAL A 343 11.46 -2.26 -15.98
CA VAL A 343 11.45 -3.66 -16.42
C VAL A 343 12.65 -3.87 -17.35
N ASN A 344 13.57 -4.72 -16.97
CA ASN A 344 14.84 -4.96 -17.69
C ASN A 344 15.60 -3.63 -18.00
N GLY A 345 15.61 -2.72 -17.02
CA GLY A 345 16.24 -1.41 -17.14
C GLY A 345 15.47 -0.39 -18.00
N ILE A 346 14.28 -0.71 -18.48
CA ILE A 346 13.46 0.15 -19.33
C ILE A 346 12.32 0.75 -18.50
N PHE A 347 12.24 2.09 -18.45
CA PHE A 347 11.17 2.82 -17.77
C PHE A 347 9.99 3.12 -18.71
N ASP A 348 10.27 3.43 -19.98
CA ASP A 348 9.23 3.77 -20.96
C ASP A 348 8.32 2.58 -21.22
N HIS A 349 7.11 2.64 -20.69
CA HIS A 349 6.09 1.60 -20.81
C HIS A 349 5.82 1.16 -22.26
N ARG A 350 5.91 2.08 -23.21
CA ARG A 350 5.67 1.81 -24.64
C ARG A 350 6.66 0.84 -25.25
N ARG A 351 7.83 0.69 -24.62
CA ARG A 351 8.92 -0.19 -25.07
C ARG A 351 8.92 -1.56 -24.40
N ILE A 352 7.97 -1.81 -23.48
CA ILE A 352 7.89 -3.08 -22.78
C ILE A 352 7.20 -4.13 -23.66
N SER A 353 7.75 -5.33 -23.67
CA SER A 353 7.16 -6.55 -24.27
C SER A 353 7.17 -7.69 -23.24
N ALA A 354 6.46 -8.78 -23.51
CA ALA A 354 6.51 -9.99 -22.67
C ALA A 354 7.93 -10.57 -22.58
N GLU A 355 8.72 -10.48 -23.65
CA GLU A 355 10.13 -10.91 -23.65
C GLU A 355 10.98 -10.06 -22.68
N MET A 356 10.71 -8.76 -22.57
CA MET A 356 11.42 -7.89 -21.62
C MET A 356 11.04 -8.20 -20.17
N ILE A 357 9.77 -8.52 -19.89
CA ILE A 357 9.37 -9.02 -18.58
C ILE A 357 10.10 -10.33 -18.26
N LEU A 358 10.17 -11.27 -19.21
CA LEU A 358 10.91 -12.52 -19.05
C LEU A 358 12.40 -12.28 -18.81
N ALA A 359 13.02 -11.35 -19.53
CA ALA A 359 14.43 -10.99 -19.36
C ALA A 359 14.71 -10.39 -17.98
N GLU A 360 13.80 -9.53 -17.45
CA GLU A 360 13.86 -9.04 -16.08
C GLU A 360 13.85 -10.19 -15.06
N VAL A 361 12.89 -11.12 -15.21
CA VAL A 361 12.73 -12.26 -14.29
C VAL A 361 13.97 -13.17 -14.28
N GLN A 362 14.64 -13.35 -15.42
CA GLN A 362 15.89 -14.12 -15.49
C GLN A 362 16.99 -13.53 -14.61
N THR A 363 16.98 -12.22 -14.38
CA THR A 363 17.96 -11.55 -13.48
C THR A 363 17.75 -11.89 -12.01
N TRP A 364 16.55 -12.36 -11.61
CA TRP A 364 16.23 -12.68 -10.22
C TRP A 364 16.86 -13.99 -9.75
N GLY A 365 17.05 -14.96 -10.66
CA GLY A 365 17.71 -16.25 -10.37
C GLY A 365 16.87 -17.23 -9.53
N VAL A 366 15.56 -16.96 -9.33
CA VAL A 366 14.67 -17.75 -8.45
C VAL A 366 13.55 -18.48 -9.20
N ILE A 367 13.21 -18.07 -10.43
CA ILE A 367 12.21 -18.74 -11.28
C ILE A 367 12.87 -19.26 -12.55
N VAL A 368 12.59 -20.52 -12.91
CA VAL A 368 13.08 -21.06 -14.19
C VAL A 368 12.37 -20.39 -15.37
N PRO A 369 13.07 -20.12 -16.50
CA PRO A 369 12.53 -19.35 -17.62
C PRO A 369 11.21 -19.91 -18.20
N THR A 370 11.08 -21.23 -18.30
CA THR A 370 9.85 -21.88 -18.79
C THR A 370 8.66 -21.62 -17.90
N ARG A 371 8.83 -21.65 -16.57
CA ARG A 371 7.78 -21.34 -15.61
C ARG A 371 7.42 -19.85 -15.64
N ALA A 372 8.44 -18.97 -15.72
CA ALA A 372 8.22 -17.53 -15.84
C ALA A 372 7.41 -17.18 -17.10
N SER A 373 7.78 -17.75 -18.25
CA SER A 373 7.04 -17.57 -19.50
C SER A 373 5.59 -18.03 -19.40
N ALA A 374 5.36 -19.18 -18.77
CA ALA A 374 4.00 -19.71 -18.55
C ALA A 374 3.17 -18.75 -17.67
N LEU A 375 3.74 -18.27 -16.55
CA LEU A 375 3.06 -17.33 -15.64
C LEU A 375 2.70 -16.01 -16.31
N ILE A 376 3.58 -15.46 -17.14
CA ILE A 376 3.33 -14.24 -17.93
C ILE A 376 2.15 -14.49 -18.88
N SER A 377 2.20 -15.55 -19.70
CA SER A 377 1.12 -15.87 -20.65
C SER A 377 -0.20 -16.12 -19.94
N GLU A 378 -0.23 -16.99 -18.91
CA GLU A 378 -1.42 -17.28 -18.12
C GLU A 378 -2.05 -16.02 -17.54
N THR A 379 -1.23 -15.08 -17.02
CA THR A 379 -1.72 -13.82 -16.44
C THR A 379 -2.34 -12.92 -17.52
N LEU A 380 -1.72 -12.83 -18.68
CA LEU A 380 -2.22 -12.01 -19.79
C LEU A 380 -3.48 -12.61 -20.40
N ASP A 381 -3.55 -13.93 -20.60
CA ASP A 381 -4.72 -14.63 -21.15
C ASP A 381 -5.95 -14.43 -20.24
N VAL A 382 -5.79 -14.67 -18.93
CA VAL A 382 -6.90 -14.48 -17.99
C VAL A 382 -7.29 -13.00 -17.87
N LEU A 383 -6.35 -12.07 -18.07
CA LEU A 383 -6.64 -10.64 -18.07
C LEU A 383 -7.41 -10.22 -19.35
N ASP A 384 -7.08 -10.74 -20.55
CA ASP A 384 -7.84 -10.48 -21.80
C ASP A 384 -9.28 -10.98 -21.67
N ASP A 385 -9.45 -12.18 -21.09
CA ASP A 385 -10.78 -12.73 -20.76
C ASP A 385 -11.53 -11.83 -19.76
N ALA A 386 -10.85 -11.39 -18.70
CA ALA A 386 -11.45 -10.53 -17.68
C ALA A 386 -11.93 -9.19 -18.25
N ILE A 387 -11.15 -8.54 -19.12
CA ILE A 387 -11.53 -7.29 -19.78
C ILE A 387 -12.74 -7.52 -20.69
N THR A 388 -12.84 -8.70 -21.30
CA THR A 388 -13.98 -9.06 -22.19
C THR A 388 -15.25 -9.33 -21.39
N GLU A 389 -15.15 -10.03 -20.26
CA GLU A 389 -16.29 -10.49 -19.44
C GLU A 389 -16.85 -9.42 -18.52
N ILE A 390 -16.01 -8.54 -17.98
CA ILE A 390 -16.39 -7.56 -16.98
C ILE A 390 -16.80 -6.24 -17.65
N ALA A 391 -18.11 -5.94 -17.62
CA ALA A 391 -18.58 -4.65 -18.08
C ALA A 391 -18.00 -3.50 -17.25
N PRO A 392 -17.40 -2.47 -17.87
CA PRO A 392 -16.86 -1.35 -17.14
C PRO A 392 -17.98 -0.55 -16.43
N PRO A 393 -17.75 -0.07 -15.21
CA PRO A 393 -18.69 0.81 -14.50
C PRO A 393 -18.95 2.08 -15.31
N LYS A 394 -20.16 2.62 -15.19
CA LYS A 394 -20.44 3.94 -15.75
C LYS A 394 -19.55 4.99 -15.08
N GLY A 395 -18.78 5.72 -15.87
CA GLY A 395 -17.91 6.78 -15.39
C GLY A 395 -16.42 6.46 -15.51
N VAL A 396 -16.03 5.30 -16.02
CA VAL A 396 -14.63 5.05 -16.43
C VAL A 396 -14.21 6.04 -17.51
N SER A 397 -12.91 6.30 -17.58
CA SER A 397 -12.34 7.21 -18.57
C SER A 397 -12.53 6.70 -19.99
N ASP A 398 -12.87 7.64 -20.90
CA ASP A 398 -12.98 7.33 -22.32
C ASP A 398 -11.65 6.81 -22.87
N GLY A 399 -11.68 5.75 -23.67
CA GLY A 399 -10.49 5.15 -24.29
C GLY A 399 -9.68 4.22 -23.37
N MET A 400 -10.01 4.14 -22.07
CA MET A 400 -9.26 3.29 -21.14
C MET A 400 -9.36 1.79 -21.50
N ILE A 401 -10.56 1.32 -21.82
CA ILE A 401 -10.81 -0.10 -22.13
C ILE A 401 -10.08 -0.51 -23.41
N GLU A 402 -10.16 0.31 -24.45
CA GLU A 402 -9.48 0.11 -25.72
C GLU A 402 -7.95 0.05 -25.52
N HIS A 403 -7.44 0.87 -24.62
CA HIS A 403 -6.02 0.88 -24.26
C HIS A 403 -5.59 -0.36 -23.50
N LEU A 404 -6.42 -0.84 -22.56
CA LEU A 404 -6.18 -2.11 -21.88
C LEU A 404 -6.11 -3.28 -22.86
N TYR A 405 -7.07 -3.38 -23.79
CA TYR A 405 -7.03 -4.38 -24.85
C TYR A 405 -5.79 -4.25 -25.74
N TRP A 406 -5.43 -3.02 -26.09
CA TRP A 406 -4.24 -2.75 -26.87
C TRP A 406 -2.98 -3.30 -26.19
N ASN A 407 -2.78 -2.95 -24.92
CA ASN A 407 -1.61 -3.38 -24.17
C ASN A 407 -1.53 -4.91 -24.06
N VAL A 408 -2.62 -5.54 -23.60
CA VAL A 408 -2.66 -6.98 -23.35
C VAL A 408 -2.41 -7.77 -24.62
N ARG A 409 -3.07 -7.42 -25.73
CA ARG A 409 -2.93 -8.15 -27.01
C ARG A 409 -1.57 -7.98 -27.63
N ARG A 410 -0.93 -6.82 -27.46
CA ARG A 410 0.45 -6.64 -27.94
C ARG A 410 1.44 -7.45 -27.11
N LEU A 411 1.27 -7.48 -25.80
CA LEU A 411 2.09 -8.34 -24.93
C LEU A 411 1.91 -9.82 -25.26
N LEU A 412 0.68 -10.30 -25.47
CA LEU A 412 0.39 -11.67 -25.91
C LEU A 412 1.01 -12.00 -27.26
N ALA A 413 1.08 -11.03 -28.17
CA ALA A 413 1.73 -11.17 -29.48
C ALA A 413 3.28 -11.07 -29.41
N GLY A 414 3.89 -10.93 -28.22
CA GLY A 414 5.33 -10.74 -28.05
C GLY A 414 5.84 -9.39 -28.55
N GLN A 415 4.96 -8.41 -28.71
CA GLN A 415 5.29 -7.09 -29.25
C GLN A 415 5.47 -6.06 -28.13
N GLU A 416 6.25 -5.00 -28.39
CA GLU A 416 6.27 -3.82 -27.54
C GLU A 416 4.87 -3.20 -27.51
N ILE A 417 4.47 -2.67 -26.33
CA ILE A 417 3.15 -2.03 -26.15
C ILE A 417 2.93 -0.91 -27.18
N SER A 418 3.90 -0.01 -27.38
CA SER A 418 3.79 1.11 -28.30
C SER A 418 2.57 2.02 -28.05
N GLU A 419 2.51 3.17 -28.66
CA GLU A 419 1.28 3.98 -28.67
C GLU A 419 0.28 3.42 -29.67
N PRO A 420 -1.03 3.38 -29.35
CA PRO A 420 -2.06 3.14 -30.35
C PRO A 420 -1.91 4.14 -31.49
N ARG A 421 -1.89 3.67 -32.73
CA ARG A 421 -1.93 4.57 -33.89
C ARG A 421 -3.33 5.17 -33.94
N ALA A 422 -3.40 6.51 -33.98
CA ALA A 422 -4.64 7.27 -34.13
C ALA A 422 -5.39 6.89 -35.42
#